data_e6ccd36a483eef62c41a9dc8601e591b
#
_entry.id   e6ccd36a483eef62c41a9dc8601e591b
#
_cell.length_a   1.000
_cell.length_b   1.000
_cell.length_c   1.000
_cell.angle_alpha   90.00
_cell.angle_beta   90.00
_cell.angle_gamma   90.00
#
_symmetry.space_group_name_H-M   'P 1'
#
loop_
_entity.id
_entity.type
_entity.pdbx_description
1 polymer ?
#
loop_
_entity_poly.entity_id
_entity_poly.type
_entity_poly.pdbx_seq_one_letter_code
_entity_poly.pdbx_strand_id
1 'polypeptide(L)'
;GYYGYTNTTANEWEEIAVDVSNYNKNCGRVALRPEEGETMYFDDVFFSDSKTGDNKIYPESGTTTVVPKLWTDKDAQYKYLDLWKTLAEELNQYPNDLVAYELLNEPVAPYASQWNSLSAQLIRELRQTEPERKLIIGSNRWQSVNTFNELTIPSGDPNIILSFHFYNPHPLTHYQAEWTEEKDLNVPIHYPGELIEEADFNQLSEAMQKLVTPYMGTYDKTTLESLVLKAEMKASSLGVQLYCGEFGCYKKTPAADRMEWIRDVVSILKDRHISYSYWEYKAVFGFCDSQGNVIEQEVL
;
A
#
# COMPACT_ATOMS: atom_id res chain seq x y z
N GLY A 1 22.85 10.69 -23.08
CA GLY A 1 23.76 11.70 -22.57
C GLY A 1 23.99 11.54 -21.09
N TYR A 2 25.12 11.97 -20.60
CA TYR A 2 25.42 12.03 -19.18
C TYR A 2 25.50 13.50 -18.79
N TYR A 3 24.86 13.87 -17.68
CA TYR A 3 25.10 15.12 -17.00
C TYR A 3 25.89 14.83 -15.74
N GLY A 4 27.07 15.44 -15.61
CA GLY A 4 27.80 15.44 -14.36
C GLY A 4 27.30 16.58 -13.47
N TYR A 5 27.07 16.28 -12.22
CA TYR A 5 26.80 17.25 -11.18
C TYR A 5 27.75 16.99 -10.02
N THR A 6 28.34 18.02 -9.49
CA THR A 6 29.17 17.94 -8.29
C THR A 6 28.47 18.67 -7.17
N ASN A 7 28.23 17.97 -6.06
CA ASN A 7 27.66 18.57 -4.87
C ASN A 7 28.53 19.73 -4.38
N THR A 8 27.94 20.88 -4.12
CA THR A 8 28.66 22.08 -3.69
C THR A 8 28.74 22.20 -2.17
N THR A 9 27.84 21.51 -1.45
CA THR A 9 27.74 21.60 0.01
C THR A 9 27.67 20.18 0.62
N ALA A 10 28.67 19.82 1.41
CA ALA A 10 28.73 18.50 2.05
C ALA A 10 27.68 18.36 3.15
N ASN A 11 26.92 17.24 3.16
CA ASN A 11 25.87 16.91 4.14
C ASN A 11 24.67 17.84 4.16
N GLU A 12 24.40 18.55 3.09
CA GLU A 12 23.18 19.34 2.90
C GLU A 12 22.42 18.87 1.66
N TRP A 13 21.09 19.08 1.68
CA TRP A 13 20.25 18.84 0.52
C TRP A 13 20.42 19.96 -0.50
N GLU A 14 20.66 19.61 -1.74
CA GLU A 14 20.76 20.55 -2.85
C GLU A 14 19.70 20.22 -3.92
N GLU A 15 19.04 21.25 -4.45
CA GLU A 15 18.16 21.10 -5.58
C GLU A 15 18.96 21.04 -6.88
N ILE A 16 18.82 19.95 -7.62
CA ILE A 16 19.47 19.76 -8.92
C ILE A 16 18.40 19.83 -10.01
N ALA A 17 18.46 20.83 -10.86
CA ALA A 17 17.62 20.92 -12.05
C ALA A 17 18.45 20.67 -13.31
N VAL A 18 18.05 19.66 -14.09
CA VAL A 18 18.70 19.30 -15.35
C VAL A 18 17.74 19.59 -16.51
N ASP A 19 18.13 20.47 -17.41
CA ASP A 19 17.37 20.73 -18.63
C ASP A 19 17.57 19.58 -19.64
N VAL A 20 16.52 18.83 -19.88
CA VAL A 20 16.48 17.69 -20.81
C VAL A 20 15.73 18.02 -22.11
N SER A 21 15.37 19.27 -22.33
CA SER A 21 14.58 19.72 -23.51
C SER A 21 15.26 19.38 -24.84
N ASN A 22 16.58 19.28 -24.88
CA ASN A 22 17.35 18.90 -26.06
C ASN A 22 17.30 17.38 -26.39
N TYR A 23 16.72 16.56 -25.51
CA TYR A 23 16.51 15.14 -25.80
C TYR A 23 15.19 14.95 -26.51
N ASN A 24 15.22 15.12 -27.81
CA ASN A 24 14.06 15.06 -28.70
C ASN A 24 13.59 13.61 -28.95
N LYS A 25 13.58 12.74 -27.96
CA LYS A 25 13.12 11.35 -28.12
C LYS A 25 12.54 10.85 -26.80
N ASN A 26 11.57 9.96 -26.92
CA ASN A 26 11.03 9.23 -25.76
C ASN A 26 12.16 8.68 -24.91
N CYS A 27 12.37 9.26 -23.74
CA CYS A 27 13.33 8.78 -22.79
C CYS A 27 12.65 7.65 -21.98
N GLY A 28 13.01 6.41 -22.25
CA GLY A 28 12.43 5.26 -21.54
C GLY A 28 13.00 5.07 -20.14
N ARG A 29 14.08 5.77 -19.77
CA ARG A 29 14.71 5.61 -18.45
C ARG A 29 15.62 6.78 -18.11
N VAL A 30 15.49 7.27 -16.88
CA VAL A 30 16.51 8.12 -16.23
C VAL A 30 17.19 7.30 -15.15
N ALA A 31 18.52 7.36 -15.10
CA ALA A 31 19.30 6.71 -14.05
C ALA A 31 20.15 7.76 -13.35
N LEU A 32 20.03 7.82 -12.03
CA LEU A 32 20.89 8.59 -11.14
C LEU A 32 22.01 7.66 -10.67
N ARG A 33 23.26 8.07 -10.80
CA ARG A 33 24.42 7.24 -10.43
C ARG A 33 25.43 8.07 -9.67
N PRO A 34 25.82 7.66 -8.47
CA PRO A 34 27.01 8.20 -7.81
C PRO A 34 28.29 7.78 -8.56
N GLU A 35 29.38 8.44 -8.32
CA GLU A 35 30.70 7.96 -8.72
C GLU A 35 31.07 6.69 -7.96
N GLU A 36 32.04 5.92 -8.49
CA GLU A 36 32.41 4.64 -7.90
C GLU A 36 32.96 4.84 -6.47
N GLY A 37 32.32 4.18 -5.51
CA GLY A 37 32.69 4.28 -4.08
C GLY A 37 31.93 5.36 -3.29
N GLU A 38 31.06 6.15 -3.94
CA GLU A 38 30.25 7.16 -3.28
C GLU A 38 28.80 6.68 -3.03
N THR A 39 28.18 7.24 -2.00
CA THR A 39 26.76 7.04 -1.69
C THR A 39 26.03 8.36 -1.85
N MET A 40 24.96 8.35 -2.63
CA MET A 40 24.09 9.51 -2.82
C MET A 40 22.66 9.17 -2.37
N TYR A 41 22.01 10.15 -1.80
CA TYR A 41 20.59 10.09 -1.46
C TYR A 41 19.82 11.03 -2.39
N PHE A 42 18.69 10.57 -2.86
CA PHE A 42 17.79 11.36 -3.71
C PHE A 42 16.42 11.41 -3.08
N ASP A 43 15.79 12.56 -3.16
CA ASP A 43 14.40 12.77 -2.77
C ASP A 43 13.73 13.70 -3.78
N ASP A 44 12.39 13.66 -3.85
CA ASP A 44 11.56 14.52 -4.71
C ASP A 44 12.01 14.61 -6.19
N VAL A 45 12.42 13.47 -6.78
CA VAL A 45 12.77 13.43 -8.21
C VAL A 45 11.52 13.56 -9.07
N PHE A 46 11.43 14.59 -9.88
CA PHE A 46 10.30 14.82 -10.76
C PHE A 46 10.71 15.42 -12.12
N PHE A 47 9.81 15.32 -13.11
CA PHE A 47 9.96 15.98 -14.40
C PHE A 47 8.90 17.07 -14.55
N SER A 48 9.30 18.23 -15.03
CA SER A 48 8.40 19.33 -15.31
C SER A 48 8.75 19.98 -16.66
N ASP A 49 7.83 20.77 -17.21
CA ASP A 49 8.06 21.58 -18.41
C ASP A 49 8.73 22.93 -18.10
N SER A 50 8.99 23.21 -16.84
CA SER A 50 9.75 24.37 -16.38
C SER A 50 10.43 24.10 -15.04
N LYS A 51 11.41 24.90 -14.66
CA LYS A 51 12.14 24.76 -13.38
C LYS A 51 11.21 24.79 -12.13
N THR A 52 10.07 25.45 -12.24
CA THR A 52 9.08 25.59 -11.16
C THR A 52 7.73 24.99 -11.51
N GLY A 53 7.66 24.20 -12.57
CA GLY A 53 6.42 23.62 -13.08
C GLY A 53 5.99 22.38 -12.31
N ASP A 54 4.74 21.98 -12.53
CA ASP A 54 4.18 20.77 -11.95
C ASP A 54 4.91 19.53 -12.44
N ASN A 55 4.99 18.53 -11.57
CA ASN A 55 5.54 17.23 -11.92
C ASN A 55 4.77 16.60 -13.09
N LYS A 56 5.49 16.23 -14.14
CA LYS A 56 4.94 15.58 -15.36
C LYS A 56 5.21 14.06 -15.38
N ILE A 57 5.74 13.49 -14.33
CA ILE A 57 5.75 12.03 -14.19
C ILE A 57 4.35 11.61 -13.75
N TYR A 58 3.52 11.25 -14.72
CA TYR A 58 2.27 10.58 -14.44
C TYR A 58 2.48 9.07 -14.69
N PRO A 59 1.97 8.20 -13.82
CA PRO A 59 1.85 6.80 -14.22
C PRO A 59 1.00 6.76 -15.50
N GLU A 60 1.48 6.08 -16.52
CA GLU A 60 0.74 5.86 -17.76
C GLU A 60 -0.49 4.99 -17.47
N SER A 61 -1.54 5.61 -17.01
CA SER A 61 -2.88 5.07 -17.12
C SER A 61 -3.71 6.10 -17.86
N GLY A 62 -4.24 5.73 -19.01
CA GLY A 62 -5.06 6.60 -19.86
C GLY A 62 -6.43 6.98 -19.28
N THR A 63 -6.53 7.01 -17.97
CA THR A 63 -7.61 7.60 -17.19
C THR A 63 -7.04 8.83 -16.50
N THR A 64 -7.65 9.98 -16.72
CA THR A 64 -7.47 11.18 -15.90
C THR A 64 -7.88 10.84 -14.47
N THR A 65 -6.98 10.25 -13.72
CA THR A 65 -7.19 10.00 -12.29
C THR A 65 -7.16 11.36 -11.62
N VAL A 66 -8.32 11.83 -11.21
CA VAL A 66 -8.41 13.05 -10.40
C VAL A 66 -7.66 12.78 -9.11
N VAL A 67 -6.49 13.39 -8.95
CA VAL A 67 -5.73 13.31 -7.70
C VAL A 67 -6.56 13.95 -6.60
N PRO A 68 -6.89 13.23 -5.52
CA PRO A 68 -7.64 13.80 -4.41
C PRO A 68 -6.95 15.04 -3.84
N LYS A 69 -7.72 16.10 -3.59
CA LYS A 69 -7.20 17.35 -3.04
C LYS A 69 -6.45 17.17 -1.73
N LEU A 70 -6.74 16.13 -0.98
CA LEU A 70 -6.05 15.80 0.27
C LEU A 70 -4.51 15.76 0.10
N TRP A 71 -4.03 15.35 -1.06
CA TRP A 71 -2.59 15.21 -1.30
C TRP A 71 -1.88 16.50 -1.72
N THR A 72 -2.63 17.47 -2.25
CA THR A 72 -2.05 18.67 -2.89
C THR A 72 -2.57 20.00 -2.37
N ASP A 73 -3.70 20.01 -1.66
CA ASP A 73 -4.40 21.22 -1.22
C ASP A 73 -4.32 21.36 0.31
N LYS A 74 -3.72 22.47 0.76
CA LYS A 74 -3.54 22.75 2.19
C LYS A 74 -4.86 22.92 2.94
N ASP A 75 -5.88 23.50 2.32
CA ASP A 75 -7.20 23.65 2.96
C ASP A 75 -7.88 22.29 3.16
N ALA A 76 -7.72 21.36 2.21
CA ALA A 76 -8.19 20.01 2.37
C ALA A 76 -7.45 19.26 3.49
N GLN A 77 -6.12 19.46 3.61
CA GLN A 77 -5.33 18.91 4.70
C GLN A 77 -5.75 19.49 6.06
N TYR A 78 -5.95 20.79 6.16
CA TYR A 78 -6.45 21.41 7.42
C TYR A 78 -7.82 20.87 7.81
N LYS A 79 -8.76 20.72 6.88
CA LYS A 79 -10.06 20.11 7.15
C LYS A 79 -9.96 18.67 7.64
N TYR A 80 -9.03 17.91 7.10
CA TYR A 80 -8.77 16.53 7.56
C TYR A 80 -8.21 16.52 8.99
N LEU A 81 -7.31 17.42 9.33
CA LEU A 81 -6.78 17.55 10.69
C LEU A 81 -7.87 18.01 11.68
N ASP A 82 -8.71 18.97 11.31
CA ASP A 82 -9.83 19.44 12.13
C ASP A 82 -10.89 18.36 12.35
N LEU A 83 -11.17 17.54 11.32
CA LEU A 83 -12.05 16.38 11.46
C LEU A 83 -11.51 15.41 12.53
N TRP A 84 -10.22 15.10 12.49
CA TRP A 84 -9.62 14.23 13.49
C TRP A 84 -9.60 14.83 14.90
N LYS A 85 -9.39 16.13 15.04
CA LYS A 85 -9.53 16.81 16.35
C LYS A 85 -10.94 16.67 16.90
N THR A 86 -11.95 16.92 16.08
CA THR A 86 -13.36 16.75 16.48
C THR A 86 -13.66 15.31 16.87
N LEU A 87 -13.21 14.32 16.08
CA LEU A 87 -13.37 12.91 16.42
C LEU A 87 -12.66 12.54 17.74
N ALA A 88 -11.45 13.04 17.94
CA ALA A 88 -10.68 12.79 19.14
C ALA A 88 -11.38 13.40 20.39
N GLU A 89 -11.93 14.62 20.28
CA GLU A 89 -12.70 15.26 21.35
C GLU A 89 -13.92 14.40 21.76
N GLU A 90 -14.60 13.79 20.81
CA GLU A 90 -15.76 12.90 21.08
C GLU A 90 -15.34 11.54 21.62
N LEU A 91 -14.20 10.99 21.14
CA LEU A 91 -13.77 9.63 21.43
C LEU A 91 -12.84 9.53 22.65
N ASN A 92 -12.27 10.63 23.14
CA ASN A 92 -11.32 10.62 24.27
C ASN A 92 -11.95 10.14 25.59
N GLN A 93 -13.28 10.17 25.70
CA GLN A 93 -14.03 9.60 26.82
C GLN A 93 -13.90 8.06 26.94
N TYR A 94 -13.51 7.39 25.86
CA TYR A 94 -13.34 5.93 25.86
C TYR A 94 -11.90 5.54 26.21
N PRO A 95 -11.70 4.47 26.99
CA PRO A 95 -10.38 4.01 27.39
C PRO A 95 -9.47 3.66 26.20
N ASN A 96 -8.17 3.89 26.35
CA ASN A 96 -7.15 3.63 25.32
C ASN A 96 -6.97 2.15 24.96
N ASP A 97 -7.41 1.24 25.81
CA ASP A 97 -7.38 -0.21 25.60
C ASP A 97 -8.62 -0.73 24.83
N LEU A 98 -9.65 0.11 24.66
CA LEU A 98 -10.87 -0.25 23.96
C LEU A 98 -11.01 0.43 22.58
N VAL A 99 -10.38 1.58 22.40
CA VAL A 99 -10.51 2.38 21.17
C VAL A 99 -9.14 2.80 20.64
N ALA A 100 -8.86 2.45 19.41
CA ALA A 100 -7.72 2.91 18.63
C ALA A 100 -8.21 3.75 17.43
N TYR A 101 -7.39 4.65 16.93
CA TYR A 101 -7.71 5.47 15.76
C TYR A 101 -6.90 5.00 14.57
N GLU A 102 -7.58 4.55 13.52
CA GLU A 102 -6.94 4.32 12.23
C GLU A 102 -6.99 5.61 11.40
N LEU A 103 -5.81 6.17 11.13
CA LEU A 103 -5.71 7.54 10.64
C LEU A 103 -6.32 7.74 9.24
N LEU A 104 -6.14 6.78 8.35
CA LEU A 104 -6.77 6.76 7.04
C LEU A 104 -6.76 5.34 6.49
N ASN A 105 -7.92 4.85 6.08
CA ASN A 105 -8.03 3.60 5.33
C ASN A 105 -7.43 3.77 3.94
N GLU A 106 -6.49 2.89 3.56
CA GLU A 106 -5.95 2.75 2.21
C GLU A 106 -5.52 4.05 1.53
N PRO A 107 -4.57 4.80 2.09
CA PRO A 107 -4.09 6.02 1.45
C PRO A 107 -3.50 5.72 0.06
N VAL A 108 -3.89 6.53 -0.94
CA VAL A 108 -3.35 6.47 -2.31
C VAL A 108 -2.89 7.86 -2.73
N ALA A 109 -1.78 8.29 -2.16
CA ALA A 109 -1.12 9.52 -2.56
C ALA A 109 -0.27 9.29 -3.82
N PRO A 110 -0.07 10.29 -4.69
CA PRO A 110 0.89 10.22 -5.79
C PRO A 110 2.29 9.78 -5.33
N TYR A 111 2.74 10.31 -4.20
CA TYR A 111 4.03 9.99 -3.57
C TYR A 111 3.85 9.58 -2.11
N ALA A 112 4.62 8.60 -1.65
CA ALA A 112 4.59 8.16 -0.25
C ALA A 112 4.92 9.31 0.73
N SER A 113 5.80 10.24 0.34
CA SER A 113 6.18 11.41 1.14
C SER A 113 4.99 12.31 1.51
N GLN A 114 3.98 12.40 0.63
CA GLN A 114 2.78 13.21 0.91
C GLN A 114 1.96 12.60 2.06
N TRP A 115 1.74 11.28 2.03
CA TRP A 115 1.09 10.57 3.12
C TRP A 115 1.93 10.60 4.40
N ASN A 116 3.22 10.32 4.30
CA ASN A 116 4.14 10.36 5.44
C ASN A 116 4.14 11.73 6.13
N SER A 117 4.15 12.81 5.36
CA SER A 117 4.12 14.18 5.91
C SER A 117 2.78 14.50 6.58
N LEU A 118 1.67 14.16 5.94
CA LEU A 118 0.32 14.42 6.47
C LEU A 118 0.04 13.59 7.72
N SER A 119 0.37 12.30 7.70
CA SER A 119 0.19 11.42 8.87
C SER A 119 1.08 11.82 10.04
N ALA A 120 2.33 12.20 9.80
CA ALA A 120 3.22 12.70 10.85
C ALA A 120 2.71 14.01 11.46
N GLN A 121 2.09 14.89 10.67
CA GLN A 121 1.44 16.09 11.20
C GLN A 121 0.24 15.73 12.07
N LEU A 122 -0.65 14.84 11.60
CA LEU A 122 -1.82 14.40 12.35
C LEU A 122 -1.42 13.73 13.67
N ILE A 123 -0.43 12.83 13.64
CA ILE A 123 0.09 12.19 14.86
C ILE A 123 0.54 13.25 15.88
N ARG A 124 1.31 14.24 15.47
CA ARG A 124 1.75 15.33 16.37
C ARG A 124 0.59 16.11 16.96
N GLU A 125 -0.45 16.38 16.18
CA GLU A 125 -1.64 17.08 16.69
C GLU A 125 -2.40 16.23 17.71
N LEU A 126 -2.66 14.97 17.40
CA LEU A 126 -3.35 14.06 18.32
C LEU A 126 -2.57 13.82 19.61
N ARG A 127 -1.24 13.75 19.57
CA ARG A 127 -0.40 13.55 20.77
C ARG A 127 -0.42 14.71 21.75
N GLN A 128 -0.90 15.90 21.35
CA GLN A 128 -1.07 17.03 22.26
C GLN A 128 -2.20 16.78 23.28
N THR A 129 -3.23 16.05 22.89
CA THR A 129 -4.42 15.78 23.73
C THR A 129 -4.53 14.32 24.15
N GLU A 130 -4.04 13.41 23.35
CA GLU A 130 -4.11 11.96 23.57
C GLU A 130 -2.74 11.27 23.44
N PRO A 131 -1.82 11.49 24.42
CA PRO A 131 -0.45 10.99 24.34
C PRO A 131 -0.34 9.45 24.31
N GLU A 132 -1.34 8.74 24.89
CA GLU A 132 -1.32 7.28 25.02
C GLU A 132 -2.29 6.54 24.09
N ARG A 133 -3.10 7.26 23.31
CA ARG A 133 -4.06 6.66 22.37
C ARG A 133 -3.32 5.80 21.33
N LYS A 134 -3.78 4.57 21.12
CA LYS A 134 -3.27 3.75 20.02
C LYS A 134 -3.66 4.34 18.68
N LEU A 135 -2.66 4.61 17.84
CA LEU A 135 -2.84 5.11 16.48
C LEU A 135 -2.43 4.03 15.48
N ILE A 136 -3.32 3.71 14.58
CA ILE A 136 -3.10 2.72 13.52
C ILE A 136 -2.77 3.46 12.24
N ILE A 137 -1.71 3.05 11.57
CA ILE A 137 -1.24 3.66 10.32
C ILE A 137 -0.71 2.61 9.36
N GLY A 138 -1.14 2.67 8.11
CA GLY A 138 -0.61 1.85 7.03
C GLY A 138 0.22 2.64 6.03
N SER A 139 0.91 1.92 5.15
CA SER A 139 1.69 2.52 4.06
C SER A 139 0.80 3.09 2.95
N ASN A 140 1.38 3.92 2.10
CA ASN A 140 0.73 4.36 0.86
C ASN A 140 0.38 3.15 -0.04
N ARG A 141 -0.45 3.37 -1.07
CA ARG A 141 -0.88 2.34 -2.03
C ARG A 141 -1.63 1.18 -1.37
N TRP A 142 -2.81 1.51 -0.79
CA TRP A 142 -3.76 0.56 -0.19
C TRP A 142 -3.16 -0.26 0.96
N GLN A 143 -2.29 0.34 1.77
CA GLN A 143 -1.63 -0.33 2.90
C GLN A 143 -0.89 -1.63 2.49
N SER A 144 -0.40 -1.67 1.25
CA SER A 144 0.26 -2.84 0.69
C SER A 144 1.58 -3.15 1.39
N VAL A 145 1.83 -4.43 1.65
CA VAL A 145 3.13 -4.93 2.18
C VAL A 145 4.32 -4.54 1.30
N ASN A 146 4.10 -4.31 0.01
CA ASN A 146 5.15 -3.94 -0.94
C ASN A 146 5.62 -2.49 -0.80
N THR A 147 4.82 -1.63 -0.16
CA THR A 147 5.14 -0.20 0.06
C THR A 147 5.51 0.12 1.51
N PHE A 148 5.59 -0.88 2.38
CA PHE A 148 5.93 -0.69 3.79
C PHE A 148 7.32 -0.06 4.01
N ASN A 149 8.28 -0.30 3.13
CA ASN A 149 9.59 0.33 3.22
C ASN A 149 9.54 1.85 3.03
N GLU A 150 8.54 2.36 2.31
CA GLU A 150 8.34 3.79 2.06
C GLU A 150 7.67 4.51 3.24
N LEU A 151 7.03 3.75 4.16
CA LEU A 151 6.34 4.34 5.31
C LEU A 151 7.35 4.88 6.32
N THR A 152 7.15 6.14 6.72
CA THR A 152 7.87 6.76 7.83
C THR A 152 6.90 7.21 8.90
N ILE A 153 7.26 6.99 10.16
CA ILE A 153 6.50 7.41 11.33
C ILE A 153 7.40 8.20 12.29
N PRO A 154 6.86 9.06 13.16
CA PRO A 154 7.62 9.67 14.23
C PRO A 154 8.30 8.62 15.10
N SER A 155 9.59 8.81 15.38
CA SER A 155 10.37 7.86 16.18
C SER A 155 10.02 7.92 17.66
N GLY A 156 10.09 6.77 18.35
CA GLY A 156 9.96 6.69 19.81
C GLY A 156 8.53 6.75 20.35
N ASP A 157 7.53 6.60 19.50
CA ASP A 157 6.13 6.52 19.92
C ASP A 157 5.69 5.03 20.03
N PRO A 158 5.60 4.45 21.25
CA PRO A 158 5.24 3.04 21.44
C PRO A 158 3.74 2.76 21.22
N ASN A 159 2.94 3.82 21.04
CA ASN A 159 1.50 3.73 20.86
C ASN A 159 1.09 3.82 19.38
N ILE A 160 2.02 3.59 18.46
CA ILE A 160 1.74 3.39 17.04
C ILE A 160 1.65 1.90 16.75
N ILE A 161 0.66 1.50 15.95
CA ILE A 161 0.47 0.17 15.39
C ILE A 161 0.55 0.31 13.87
N LEU A 162 1.44 -0.44 13.22
CA LEU A 162 1.44 -0.49 11.76
C LEU A 162 0.35 -1.45 11.27
N SER A 163 -0.40 -1.01 10.25
CA SER A 163 -1.44 -1.82 9.61
C SER A 163 -1.10 -2.09 8.17
N PHE A 164 -1.30 -3.33 7.72
CA PHE A 164 -1.26 -3.68 6.29
C PHE A 164 -2.54 -4.39 5.87
N HIS A 165 -2.88 -4.24 4.59
CA HIS A 165 -3.92 -5.01 3.93
C HIS A 165 -3.29 -6.07 3.05
N PHE A 166 -3.86 -7.28 3.06
CA PHE A 166 -3.26 -8.41 2.38
C PHE A 166 -4.22 -9.07 1.41
N TYR A 167 -4.05 -8.71 0.15
CA TYR A 167 -4.82 -9.23 -0.98
C TYR A 167 -3.91 -9.82 -2.07
N ASN A 168 -2.73 -10.32 -1.68
CA ASN A 168 -1.76 -10.89 -2.62
C ASN A 168 -2.00 -12.39 -2.86
N PRO A 169 -1.95 -12.86 -4.12
CA PRO A 169 -1.88 -12.05 -5.35
C PRO A 169 -3.25 -11.47 -5.73
N HIS A 170 -3.29 -10.22 -6.15
CA HIS A 170 -4.54 -9.49 -6.42
C HIS A 170 -5.44 -10.16 -7.46
N PRO A 171 -4.94 -10.74 -8.58
CA PRO A 171 -5.80 -11.45 -9.53
C PRO A 171 -6.53 -12.65 -8.94
N LEU A 172 -6.00 -13.30 -7.90
CA LEU A 172 -6.69 -14.37 -7.17
C LEU A 172 -7.77 -13.80 -6.25
N THR A 173 -7.39 -12.89 -5.38
CA THR A 173 -8.29 -12.38 -4.35
C THR A 173 -9.40 -11.49 -4.89
N HIS A 174 -9.21 -10.92 -6.08
CA HIS A 174 -10.20 -10.10 -6.80
C HIS A 174 -10.61 -10.71 -8.14
N TYR A 175 -10.55 -12.03 -8.26
CA TYR A 175 -10.89 -12.72 -9.50
C TYR A 175 -12.27 -12.34 -10.01
N GLN A 176 -12.33 -11.76 -11.22
CA GLN A 176 -13.54 -11.23 -11.85
C GLN A 176 -14.34 -10.24 -10.98
N ALA A 177 -13.67 -9.46 -10.14
CA ALA A 177 -14.31 -8.42 -9.34
C ALA A 177 -14.75 -7.25 -10.24
N GLU A 178 -16.04 -6.92 -10.21
CA GLU A 178 -16.65 -5.98 -11.16
C GLU A 178 -16.17 -4.52 -11.04
N TRP A 179 -15.59 -4.19 -9.89
CA TRP A 179 -15.06 -2.85 -9.59
C TRP A 179 -13.55 -2.71 -9.84
N THR A 180 -12.88 -3.78 -10.31
CA THR A 180 -11.45 -3.80 -10.63
C THR A 180 -11.21 -4.08 -12.10
N GLU A 181 -9.96 -3.96 -12.55
CA GLU A 181 -9.57 -4.28 -13.92
C GLU A 181 -9.61 -5.79 -14.19
N GLU A 182 -9.55 -6.63 -13.14
CA GLU A 182 -9.67 -8.08 -13.20
C GLU A 182 -11.08 -8.59 -13.56
N LYS A 183 -12.08 -7.72 -13.68
CA LYS A 183 -13.45 -8.10 -14.05
C LYS A 183 -13.53 -8.93 -15.33
N ASP A 184 -12.61 -8.71 -16.25
CA ASP A 184 -12.53 -9.37 -17.55
C ASP A 184 -11.52 -10.53 -17.56
N LEU A 185 -10.95 -10.92 -16.41
CA LEU A 185 -10.07 -12.07 -16.27
C LEU A 185 -10.88 -13.36 -16.41
N ASN A 186 -10.87 -13.94 -17.60
CA ASN A 186 -11.74 -15.04 -18.02
C ASN A 186 -11.02 -16.38 -18.24
N VAL A 187 -9.86 -16.56 -17.63
CA VAL A 187 -9.10 -17.82 -17.63
C VAL A 187 -9.06 -18.43 -16.23
N PRO A 188 -8.82 -19.73 -16.09
CA PRO A 188 -8.65 -20.36 -14.79
C PRO A 188 -7.56 -19.67 -13.95
N ILE A 189 -7.77 -19.64 -12.64
CA ILE A 189 -6.80 -19.16 -11.68
C ILE A 189 -6.64 -20.20 -10.58
N HIS A 190 -5.44 -20.36 -10.04
CA HIS A 190 -5.11 -21.46 -9.13
C HIS A 190 -4.34 -20.99 -7.89
N TYR A 191 -4.61 -21.69 -6.78
CA TYR A 191 -3.85 -21.60 -5.55
C TYR A 191 -4.02 -22.89 -4.71
N PRO A 192 -2.93 -23.49 -4.18
CA PRO A 192 -1.53 -23.17 -4.45
C PRO A 192 -1.08 -23.67 -5.83
N GLY A 193 -0.03 -23.09 -6.37
CA GLY A 193 0.55 -23.47 -7.66
C GLY A 193 0.85 -22.29 -8.57
N GLU A 194 1.00 -22.56 -9.86
CA GLU A 194 1.08 -21.52 -10.87
C GLU A 194 -0.25 -20.75 -10.89
N LEU A 195 -0.18 -19.42 -10.67
CA LEU A 195 -1.38 -18.59 -10.55
C LEU A 195 -2.26 -18.67 -11.80
N ILE A 196 -1.65 -18.58 -12.97
CA ILE A 196 -2.28 -18.73 -14.27
C ILE A 196 -1.32 -19.57 -15.13
N GLU A 197 -1.80 -20.67 -15.70
CA GLU A 197 -1.02 -21.49 -16.60
C GLU A 197 -0.60 -20.73 -17.87
N GLU A 198 0.58 -20.98 -18.40
CA GLU A 198 1.10 -20.29 -19.60
C GLU A 198 0.15 -20.40 -20.80
N ALA A 199 -0.50 -21.54 -20.96
CA ALA A 199 -1.47 -21.76 -22.03
C ALA A 199 -2.71 -20.88 -21.92
N ASP A 200 -3.16 -20.61 -20.70
CA ASP A 200 -4.29 -19.73 -20.40
C ASP A 200 -3.88 -18.26 -20.49
N PHE A 201 -2.71 -17.90 -19.98
CA PHE A 201 -2.15 -16.56 -20.13
C PHE A 201 -2.10 -16.13 -21.61
N ASN A 202 -1.68 -17.02 -22.50
CA ASN A 202 -1.59 -16.74 -23.93
C ASN A 202 -2.96 -16.55 -24.62
N GLN A 203 -4.07 -16.90 -23.97
CA GLN A 203 -5.44 -16.66 -24.46
C GLN A 203 -6.00 -15.31 -24.05
N LEU A 204 -5.36 -14.63 -23.08
CA LEU A 204 -5.80 -13.33 -22.59
C LEU A 204 -5.57 -12.22 -23.64
N SER A 205 -6.40 -11.18 -23.59
CA SER A 205 -6.14 -9.96 -24.34
C SER A 205 -4.81 -9.34 -23.91
N GLU A 206 -4.17 -8.57 -24.79
CA GLU A 206 -2.92 -7.86 -24.49
C GLU A 206 -3.05 -6.98 -23.22
N ALA A 207 -4.18 -6.29 -23.05
CA ALA A 207 -4.45 -5.48 -21.87
C ALA A 207 -4.49 -6.34 -20.59
N MET A 208 -5.14 -7.50 -20.64
CA MET A 208 -5.21 -8.41 -19.50
C MET A 208 -3.87 -9.09 -19.23
N GLN A 209 -3.11 -9.47 -20.25
CA GLN A 209 -1.75 -9.97 -20.10
C GLN A 209 -0.88 -8.93 -19.36
N LYS A 210 -0.94 -7.66 -19.76
CA LYS A 210 -0.20 -6.57 -19.09
C LYS A 210 -0.60 -6.44 -17.64
N LEU A 211 -1.89 -6.55 -17.32
CA LEU A 211 -2.42 -6.46 -15.96
C LEU A 211 -1.88 -7.59 -15.07
N VAL A 212 -1.92 -8.84 -15.53
CA VAL A 212 -1.57 -9.99 -14.70
C VAL A 212 -0.06 -10.32 -14.69
N THR A 213 0.71 -9.84 -15.67
CA THR A 213 2.17 -10.09 -15.77
C THR A 213 2.94 -9.87 -14.47
N PRO A 214 2.69 -8.81 -13.66
CA PRO A 214 3.40 -8.62 -12.39
C PRO A 214 3.12 -9.70 -11.34
N TYR A 215 2.08 -10.50 -11.53
CA TYR A 215 1.61 -11.53 -10.61
C TYR A 215 1.88 -12.96 -11.11
N MET A 216 2.44 -13.11 -12.32
CA MET A 216 2.75 -14.44 -12.85
C MET A 216 3.79 -15.14 -11.97
N GLY A 217 3.58 -16.43 -11.75
CA GLY A 217 4.45 -17.31 -10.97
C GLY A 217 3.70 -18.23 -10.03
N THR A 218 4.46 -18.98 -9.27
CA THR A 218 3.94 -19.95 -8.30
C THR A 218 3.66 -19.26 -6.95
N TYR A 219 2.46 -19.47 -6.43
CA TYR A 219 2.07 -19.02 -5.10
C TYR A 219 1.75 -20.22 -4.21
N ASP A 220 2.27 -20.16 -3.00
CA ASP A 220 2.04 -21.12 -1.92
C ASP A 220 2.14 -20.39 -0.57
N LYS A 221 1.94 -21.09 0.55
CA LYS A 221 2.07 -20.54 1.89
C LYS A 221 3.42 -19.83 2.08
N THR A 222 4.52 -20.39 1.59
CA THR A 222 5.87 -19.83 1.75
C THR A 222 6.02 -18.51 1.01
N THR A 223 5.47 -18.43 -0.19
CA THR A 223 5.45 -17.19 -0.97
C THR A 223 4.64 -16.10 -0.27
N LEU A 224 3.43 -16.43 0.22
CA LEU A 224 2.60 -15.47 0.99
C LEU A 224 3.30 -15.02 2.26
N GLU A 225 3.91 -15.95 3.00
CA GLU A 225 4.67 -15.66 4.21
C GLU A 225 5.83 -14.68 3.95
N SER A 226 6.56 -14.88 2.85
CA SER A 226 7.65 -13.98 2.46
C SER A 226 7.18 -12.54 2.21
N LEU A 227 5.94 -12.36 1.75
CA LEU A 227 5.33 -11.04 1.57
C LEU A 227 4.97 -10.39 2.91
N VAL A 228 4.37 -11.16 3.83
CA VAL A 228 4.02 -10.68 5.18
C VAL A 228 5.27 -10.28 5.96
N LEU A 229 6.38 -11.02 5.78
CA LEU A 229 7.68 -10.71 6.40
C LEU A 229 8.17 -9.29 6.11
N LYS A 230 7.85 -8.70 4.95
CA LYS A 230 8.26 -7.33 4.62
C LYS A 230 7.67 -6.32 5.62
N ALA A 231 6.39 -6.48 5.96
CA ALA A 231 5.71 -5.63 6.94
C ALA A 231 6.23 -5.89 8.37
N GLU A 232 6.43 -7.16 8.72
CA GLU A 232 6.95 -7.55 10.04
C GLU A 232 8.36 -7.00 10.28
N MET A 233 9.25 -7.09 9.30
CA MET A 233 10.60 -6.52 9.38
C MET A 233 10.57 -5.01 9.60
N LYS A 234 9.65 -4.30 8.94
CA LYS A 234 9.49 -2.86 9.12
C LYS A 234 8.99 -2.54 10.52
N ALA A 235 7.94 -3.20 11.00
CA ALA A 235 7.41 -2.98 12.35
C ALA A 235 8.48 -3.29 13.43
N SER A 236 9.21 -4.39 13.28
CA SER A 236 10.31 -4.78 14.16
C SER A 236 11.44 -3.74 14.18
N SER A 237 11.81 -3.20 13.02
CA SER A 237 12.86 -2.17 12.92
C SER A 237 12.49 -0.87 13.62
N LEU A 238 11.20 -0.59 13.76
CA LEU A 238 10.65 0.60 14.43
C LEU A 238 10.26 0.33 15.88
N GLY A 239 10.28 -0.94 16.34
CA GLY A 239 9.90 -1.34 17.67
C GLY A 239 8.41 -1.17 17.97
N VAL A 240 7.53 -1.30 16.97
CA VAL A 240 6.08 -1.12 17.07
C VAL A 240 5.33 -2.40 16.71
N GLN A 241 4.06 -2.48 17.12
CA GLN A 241 3.19 -3.61 16.81
C GLN A 241 2.76 -3.61 15.34
N LEU A 242 2.45 -4.80 14.80
CA LEU A 242 1.91 -5.02 13.48
C LEU A 242 0.50 -5.60 13.54
N TYR A 243 -0.36 -5.18 12.65
CA TYR A 243 -1.75 -5.61 12.50
C TYR A 243 -2.08 -5.83 11.03
N CYS A 244 -2.75 -6.91 10.69
CA CYS A 244 -3.35 -7.11 9.38
C CYS A 244 -4.77 -6.55 9.40
N GLY A 245 -4.95 -5.30 8.97
CA GLY A 245 -6.22 -4.58 9.04
C GLY A 245 -7.30 -5.20 8.17
N GLU A 246 -6.90 -5.73 7.03
CA GLU A 246 -7.78 -6.43 6.10
C GLU A 246 -7.06 -7.55 5.37
N PHE A 247 -7.75 -8.66 5.18
CA PHE A 247 -7.46 -9.67 4.16
C PHE A 247 -8.76 -10.39 3.81
N GLY A 248 -8.84 -10.92 2.61
CA GLY A 248 -10.03 -11.62 2.15
C GLY A 248 -9.89 -12.07 0.70
N CYS A 249 -10.85 -12.86 0.25
CA CYS A 249 -10.85 -13.37 -1.11
C CYS A 249 -12.29 -13.36 -1.67
N TYR A 250 -12.43 -12.78 -2.86
CA TYR A 250 -13.72 -12.57 -3.50
C TYR A 250 -14.42 -13.89 -3.85
N LYS A 251 -15.75 -13.92 -3.69
CA LYS A 251 -16.57 -15.14 -3.89
C LYS A 251 -16.50 -15.76 -5.27
N LYS A 252 -16.15 -15.01 -6.32
CA LYS A 252 -15.99 -15.57 -7.67
C LYS A 252 -14.70 -16.37 -7.82
N THR A 253 -13.73 -16.21 -6.94
CA THR A 253 -12.56 -17.08 -6.90
C THR A 253 -13.02 -18.51 -6.66
N PRO A 254 -12.47 -19.51 -7.40
CA PRO A 254 -12.86 -20.92 -7.23
C PRO A 254 -12.76 -21.31 -5.75
N ALA A 255 -13.79 -21.99 -5.24
CA ALA A 255 -13.95 -22.19 -3.80
C ALA A 255 -12.77 -22.93 -3.15
N ALA A 256 -12.20 -23.94 -3.84
CA ALA A 256 -11.06 -24.69 -3.29
C ALA A 256 -9.81 -23.80 -3.15
N ASP A 257 -9.47 -23.03 -4.18
CA ASP A 257 -8.33 -22.11 -4.18
C ASP A 257 -8.48 -21.00 -3.15
N ARG A 258 -9.70 -20.42 -3.06
CA ARG A 258 -10.06 -19.41 -2.07
C ARG A 258 -9.88 -19.93 -0.65
N MET A 259 -10.40 -21.09 -0.33
CA MET A 259 -10.35 -21.67 1.01
C MET A 259 -8.92 -22.01 1.42
N GLU A 260 -8.11 -22.55 0.51
CA GLU A 260 -6.71 -22.86 0.78
C GLU A 260 -5.90 -21.57 1.03
N TRP A 261 -6.12 -20.53 0.20
CA TRP A 261 -5.49 -19.21 0.40
C TRP A 261 -5.84 -18.61 1.77
N ILE A 262 -7.13 -18.62 2.16
CA ILE A 262 -7.58 -18.11 3.46
C ILE A 262 -6.91 -18.88 4.59
N ARG A 263 -6.88 -20.22 4.52
CA ARG A 263 -6.25 -21.08 5.52
C ARG A 263 -4.78 -20.75 5.70
N ASP A 264 -4.05 -20.59 4.62
CA ASP A 264 -2.63 -20.27 4.63
C ASP A 264 -2.38 -18.89 5.24
N VAL A 265 -3.13 -17.87 4.84
CA VAL A 265 -3.00 -16.51 5.41
C VAL A 265 -3.30 -16.53 6.91
N VAL A 266 -4.40 -17.14 7.35
CA VAL A 266 -4.74 -17.23 8.76
C VAL A 266 -3.64 -17.97 9.55
N SER A 267 -3.11 -19.07 8.99
CA SER A 267 -2.02 -19.81 9.60
C SER A 267 -0.76 -18.95 9.75
N ILE A 268 -0.37 -18.21 8.70
CA ILE A 268 0.79 -17.30 8.73
C ILE A 268 0.61 -16.26 9.83
N LEU A 269 -0.55 -15.59 9.88
CA LEU A 269 -0.81 -14.53 10.85
C LEU A 269 -0.80 -15.06 12.30
N LYS A 270 -1.40 -16.23 12.53
CA LYS A 270 -1.40 -16.92 13.85
C LYS A 270 0.02 -17.33 14.26
N ASP A 271 0.78 -17.98 13.37
CA ASP A 271 2.13 -18.45 13.64
C ASP A 271 3.10 -17.30 13.98
N ARG A 272 2.85 -16.11 13.43
CA ARG A 272 3.63 -14.89 13.64
C ARG A 272 3.07 -13.96 14.72
N HIS A 273 2.01 -14.38 15.40
CA HIS A 273 1.33 -13.58 16.43
C HIS A 273 0.90 -12.18 15.95
N ILE A 274 0.47 -12.07 14.69
CA ILE A 274 -0.06 -10.84 14.10
C ILE A 274 -1.58 -10.86 14.27
N SER A 275 -2.11 -9.86 14.96
CA SER A 275 -3.58 -9.66 15.04
C SER A 275 -4.15 -9.29 13.67
N TYR A 276 -5.37 -9.71 13.40
CA TYR A 276 -5.97 -9.52 12.10
C TYR A 276 -7.48 -9.27 12.12
N SER A 277 -8.01 -8.67 11.05
CA SER A 277 -9.43 -8.60 10.71
C SER A 277 -9.66 -9.16 9.32
N TYR A 278 -10.70 -9.97 9.19
CA TYR A 278 -11.12 -10.50 7.89
C TYR A 278 -12.10 -9.55 7.19
N TRP A 279 -11.86 -9.26 5.95
CA TRP A 279 -12.78 -8.54 5.08
C TRP A 279 -13.56 -9.53 4.21
N GLU A 280 -14.82 -9.87 4.49
CA GLU A 280 -15.70 -9.22 5.47
C GLU A 280 -16.72 -10.20 6.08
N TYR A 281 -17.65 -9.73 6.90
CA TYR A 281 -18.62 -10.60 7.55
C TYR A 281 -19.61 -11.25 6.57
N LYS A 282 -20.31 -10.47 5.73
CA LYS A 282 -21.45 -11.00 4.93
C LYS A 282 -21.49 -10.65 3.46
N ALA A 283 -20.80 -9.68 2.93
CA ALA A 283 -20.98 -9.27 1.55
C ALA A 283 -20.14 -10.14 0.57
N VAL A 284 -19.54 -9.52 -0.43
CA VAL A 284 -18.92 -10.24 -1.54
C VAL A 284 -17.59 -10.95 -1.20
N PHE A 285 -16.99 -10.60 -0.07
CA PHE A 285 -15.85 -11.31 0.53
C PHE A 285 -16.28 -12.08 1.79
N GLY A 286 -17.58 -12.09 2.12
CA GLY A 286 -18.08 -12.56 3.40
C GLY A 286 -17.71 -14.00 3.73
N PHE A 287 -17.27 -14.25 4.98
CA PHE A 287 -17.13 -15.60 5.52
C PHE A 287 -18.45 -16.19 6.02
N CYS A 288 -19.52 -15.40 6.03
CA CYS A 288 -20.89 -15.84 6.25
C CYS A 288 -21.77 -15.63 5.01
N ASP A 289 -22.82 -16.44 4.91
CA ASP A 289 -23.89 -16.25 3.94
C ASP A 289 -24.83 -15.08 4.37
N SER A 290 -25.83 -14.80 3.53
CA SER A 290 -26.81 -13.73 3.82
C SER A 290 -27.64 -13.99 5.08
N GLN A 291 -27.78 -15.24 5.52
CA GLN A 291 -28.47 -15.65 6.74
C GLN A 291 -27.56 -15.59 7.99
N GLY A 292 -26.25 -15.44 7.80
CA GLY A 292 -25.26 -15.42 8.88
C GLY A 292 -24.70 -16.78 9.24
N ASN A 293 -24.94 -17.81 8.42
CA ASN A 293 -24.26 -19.08 8.59
C ASN A 293 -22.82 -18.98 8.11
N VAL A 294 -21.90 -19.51 8.91
CA VAL A 294 -20.48 -19.54 8.54
C VAL A 294 -20.29 -20.47 7.34
N ILE A 295 -19.69 -19.95 6.27
CA ILE A 295 -19.36 -20.68 5.06
C ILE A 295 -17.84 -20.91 4.92
N GLU A 296 -17.02 -20.17 5.66
CA GLU A 296 -15.55 -20.27 5.68
C GLU A 296 -15.07 -20.42 7.13
N GLN A 297 -14.95 -21.68 7.58
CA GLN A 297 -14.56 -22.02 8.96
C GLN A 297 -13.13 -21.61 9.28
N GLU A 298 -12.26 -21.50 8.30
CA GLU A 298 -10.83 -21.19 8.43
C GLU A 298 -10.59 -19.77 8.95
N VAL A 299 -11.58 -18.88 8.83
CA VAL A 299 -11.49 -17.50 9.31
C VAL A 299 -11.62 -17.44 10.85
N LEU A 300 -12.30 -18.40 11.44
CA LEU A 300 -12.55 -18.48 12.89
C LEU A 300 -11.44 -19.24 13.61
#